data_ed9c8143224af2a8ae13ab9dce5d0f53
#
_entry.id   ed9c8143224af2a8ae13ab9dce5d0f53
#
_cell.length_a   1.000
_cell.length_b   1.000
_cell.length_c   1.000
_cell.angle_alpha   90.00
_cell.angle_beta   90.00
_cell.angle_gamma   90.00
#
_symmetry.space_group_name_H-M   'P 1'
#
loop_
_entity.id
_entity.type
_entity.pdbx_description
1 polymer ?
#
loop_
_entity_poly.entity_id
_entity_poly.type
_entity_poly.pdbx_seq_one_letter_code
_entity_poly.pdbx_strand_id
1 'polypeptide(L)'
;MSDRQDPRLFRALDMVAPGTAVREGVDNIVHSRTGGLIVIGDPEDISFLFSGGIKLDVDYTPALLYQVAKMDGAIVLNSEATTIAWANVQLMPDPTILSSETGTRHRTAERVSKQTSALVIAISQRRDVVSLYIEGTKYILQDISGVLAKANQGLATLDKYRARLDQVSSRLTALEFEGGGVLYDVLAVLQRAEMVTRMAVEVERYIVELGTEGRLIEMQLEETMVGVAADKTALVRDYSVEDSEENLQSVLSTLAHLPHQDVLDFGRLAEMLGYDRKMNTLDFPVAPRGYRVLGRIPRLPRLVAQKIIQEFGGLEEVLAASNAKLEAVDGVGETRARDIREGVRRLQEVDLVDRYLQS
;
A
#
# COMPACT_ATOMS: atom_id res chain seq x y z
N MET A 1 11.40 -11.47 -4.32
CA MET A 1 10.22 -10.59 -4.56
C MET A 1 9.24 -10.59 -3.36
N SER A 2 9.52 -11.34 -2.30
CA SER A 2 8.68 -11.45 -1.08
C SER A 2 8.88 -10.30 -0.05
N ASP A 3 9.98 -9.55 -0.13
CA ASP A 3 10.34 -8.52 0.87
C ASP A 3 9.57 -7.17 0.75
N ARG A 4 8.78 -6.98 -0.30
CA ARG A 4 8.21 -5.67 -0.61
C ARG A 4 6.96 -5.29 0.18
N GLN A 5 6.37 -6.24 0.91
CA GLN A 5 5.13 -6.06 1.69
C GLN A 5 5.25 -6.62 3.13
N ASP A 6 6.45 -6.74 3.68
CA ASP A 6 6.60 -7.21 5.06
C ASP A 6 6.21 -6.09 6.05
N PRO A 7 5.09 -6.22 6.78
CA PRO A 7 4.63 -5.21 7.74
C PRO A 7 5.68 -4.92 8.82
N ARG A 8 6.57 -5.88 9.09
CA ARG A 8 7.65 -5.75 10.09
C ARG A 8 8.75 -4.83 9.59
N LEU A 9 9.09 -4.92 8.29
CA LEU A 9 10.04 -3.98 7.69
C LEU A 9 9.47 -2.55 7.69
N PHE A 10 8.20 -2.38 7.37
CA PHE A 10 7.53 -1.06 7.45
C PHE A 10 7.62 -0.47 8.86
N ARG A 11 7.28 -1.27 9.89
CA ARG A 11 7.40 -0.83 11.29
C ARG A 11 8.84 -0.49 11.66
N ALA A 12 9.82 -1.27 11.22
CA ALA A 12 11.23 -1.01 11.48
C ALA A 12 11.71 0.30 10.80
N LEU A 13 11.28 0.56 9.55
CA LEU A 13 11.59 1.80 8.84
C LEU A 13 10.96 3.01 9.52
N ASP A 14 9.70 2.91 9.93
CA ASP A 14 8.99 3.97 10.65
C ASP A 14 9.71 4.34 11.96
N MET A 15 10.19 3.36 12.73
CA MET A 15 10.94 3.60 13.97
C MET A 15 12.25 4.36 13.76
N VAL A 16 12.90 4.20 12.61
CA VAL A 16 14.19 4.83 12.29
C VAL A 16 14.07 5.92 11.21
N ALA A 17 12.85 6.33 10.89
CA ALA A 17 12.58 7.36 9.89
C ALA A 17 13.09 8.75 10.34
N PRO A 18 13.46 9.64 9.43
CA PRO A 18 13.74 11.04 9.73
C PRO A 18 12.62 11.69 10.55
N GLY A 19 13.00 12.43 11.60
CA GLY A 19 12.07 13.03 12.54
C GLY A 19 11.79 12.21 13.79
N THR A 20 12.21 10.93 13.84
CA THR A 20 12.13 10.12 15.05
C THR A 20 13.32 10.34 15.98
N ALA A 21 13.12 10.20 17.28
CA ALA A 21 14.22 10.31 18.26
C ALA A 21 15.29 9.22 18.04
N VAL A 22 14.88 8.01 17.62
CA VAL A 22 15.81 6.91 17.31
C VAL A 22 16.71 7.30 16.14
N ARG A 23 16.15 7.88 15.09
CA ARG A 23 16.93 8.34 13.93
C ARG A 23 17.95 9.42 14.32
N GLU A 24 17.54 10.40 15.10
CA GLU A 24 18.46 11.44 15.59
C GLU A 24 19.63 10.83 16.37
N GLY A 25 19.37 9.86 17.25
CA GLY A 25 20.42 9.16 17.98
C GLY A 25 21.36 8.34 17.05
N VAL A 26 20.82 7.66 16.06
CA VAL A 26 21.58 6.92 15.05
C VAL A 26 22.45 7.87 14.22
N ASP A 27 21.91 8.98 13.76
CA ASP A 27 22.64 9.98 12.98
C ASP A 27 23.80 10.61 13.79
N ASN A 28 23.61 10.85 15.09
CA ASN A 28 24.68 11.31 15.99
C ASN A 28 25.83 10.30 16.09
N ILE A 29 25.53 9.00 16.12
CA ILE A 29 26.54 7.94 16.11
C ILE A 29 27.27 7.87 14.76
N VAL A 30 26.54 7.98 13.64
CA VAL A 30 27.11 7.99 12.29
C VAL A 30 28.07 9.17 12.13
N HIS A 31 27.63 10.39 12.47
CA HIS A 31 28.45 11.60 12.36
C HIS A 31 29.75 11.54 13.21
N SER A 32 29.67 10.86 14.36
CA SER A 32 30.86 10.70 15.23
C SER A 32 31.81 9.60 14.76
N ARG A 33 31.45 8.79 13.78
CA ARG A 33 32.22 7.64 13.27
C ARG A 33 32.57 6.60 14.34
N THR A 34 31.77 6.47 15.40
CA THR A 34 32.04 5.50 16.47
C THR A 34 31.52 4.12 16.14
N GLY A 35 30.49 4.04 15.31
CA GLY A 35 29.74 2.82 15.04
C GLY A 35 28.91 2.39 16.27
N GLY A 36 28.01 1.43 16.10
CA GLY A 36 27.13 0.96 17.18
C GLY A 36 26.39 -0.32 16.84
N LEU A 37 25.90 -0.98 17.88
CA LEU A 37 24.98 -2.10 17.77
C LEU A 37 23.82 -1.83 18.74
N ILE A 38 22.61 -1.66 18.22
CA ILE A 38 21.41 -1.32 18.98
C ILE A 38 20.40 -2.42 18.76
N VAL A 39 19.79 -2.90 19.82
CA VAL A 39 18.71 -3.91 19.77
C VAL A 39 17.45 -3.27 20.35
N ILE A 40 16.39 -3.29 19.58
CA ILE A 40 15.07 -2.78 19.98
C ILE A 40 14.14 -3.98 20.13
N GLY A 41 13.72 -4.26 21.35
CA GLY A 41 12.88 -5.38 21.71
C GLY A 41 12.76 -5.51 23.21
N ASP A 42 11.81 -6.31 23.68
CA ASP A 42 11.61 -6.47 25.11
C ASP A 42 12.80 -7.19 25.76
N PRO A 43 13.45 -6.58 26.77
CA PRO A 43 14.66 -7.14 27.36
C PRO A 43 14.46 -8.54 27.93
N GLU A 44 13.26 -8.88 28.40
CA GLU A 44 12.92 -10.20 28.92
C GLU A 44 13.03 -11.28 27.84
N ASP A 45 12.62 -10.99 26.61
CA ASP A 45 12.62 -11.92 25.50
C ASP A 45 14.01 -12.14 24.88
N ILE A 46 14.97 -11.25 25.13
CA ILE A 46 16.30 -11.26 24.51
C ILE A 46 17.44 -11.44 25.52
N SER A 47 17.16 -11.39 26.82
CA SER A 47 18.16 -11.45 27.90
C SER A 47 18.97 -12.75 27.91
N PHE A 48 18.45 -13.85 27.36
CA PHE A 48 19.17 -15.13 27.25
C PHE A 48 20.41 -15.04 26.33
N LEU A 49 20.50 -13.98 25.51
CA LEU A 49 21.66 -13.69 24.66
C LEU A 49 22.73 -12.84 25.35
N PHE A 50 22.47 -12.34 26.58
CA PHE A 50 23.35 -11.36 27.23
C PHE A 50 24.51 -12.06 27.95
N SER A 51 25.71 -11.54 27.76
CA SER A 51 26.88 -11.83 28.56
C SER A 51 27.44 -10.51 29.10
N GLY A 52 27.30 -10.30 30.40
CA GLY A 52 27.66 -9.03 31.02
C GLY A 52 26.68 -7.90 30.65
N GLY A 53 27.16 -6.66 30.74
CA GLY A 53 26.36 -5.47 30.49
C GLY A 53 26.00 -4.70 31.77
N ILE A 54 25.50 -3.51 31.58
CA ILE A 54 25.08 -2.60 32.64
C ILE A 54 23.60 -2.33 32.47
N LYS A 55 22.82 -2.68 33.47
CA LYS A 55 21.39 -2.34 33.53
C LYS A 55 21.26 -0.86 33.84
N LEU A 56 20.55 -0.14 32.99
CA LEU A 56 20.35 1.32 33.10
C LEU A 56 18.90 1.67 33.48
N ASP A 57 17.93 1.14 32.76
CA ASP A 57 16.47 1.44 32.91
C ASP A 57 16.19 2.93 32.96
N VAL A 58 16.68 3.68 31.99
CA VAL A 58 16.56 5.15 31.91
C VAL A 58 15.80 5.57 30.68
N ASP A 59 15.12 6.71 30.74
CA ASP A 59 14.41 7.27 29.60
C ASP A 59 15.36 7.48 28.40
N TYR A 60 14.87 7.12 27.22
CA TYR A 60 15.62 7.29 25.99
C TYR A 60 15.74 8.78 25.62
N THR A 61 16.94 9.19 25.28
CA THR A 61 17.20 10.44 24.55
C THR A 61 18.26 10.20 23.48
N PRO A 62 18.22 10.93 22.33
CA PRO A 62 19.25 10.82 21.29
C PRO A 62 20.67 11.08 21.81
N ALA A 63 20.80 12.08 22.71
CA ALA A 63 22.08 12.43 23.32
C ALA A 63 22.61 11.31 24.23
N LEU A 64 21.72 10.67 25.02
CA LEU A 64 22.11 9.57 25.90
C LEU A 64 22.50 8.34 25.07
N LEU A 65 21.72 7.99 24.04
CA LEU A 65 22.09 6.91 23.12
C LEU A 65 23.52 7.11 22.55
N TYR A 66 23.81 8.31 22.08
CA TYR A 66 25.15 8.66 21.58
C TYR A 66 26.25 8.49 22.64
N GLN A 67 26.02 8.91 23.89
CA GLN A 67 26.98 8.75 24.97
C GLN A 67 27.23 7.28 25.30
N VAL A 68 26.17 6.48 25.37
CA VAL A 68 26.25 5.05 25.67
C VAL A 68 26.90 4.28 24.51
N ALA A 69 26.71 4.72 23.26
CA ALA A 69 27.32 4.10 22.07
C ALA A 69 28.86 4.22 22.02
N LYS A 70 29.48 5.05 22.88
CA LYS A 70 30.93 5.10 23.04
C LYS A 70 31.49 3.91 23.81
N MET A 71 30.63 3.19 24.54
CA MET A 71 30.99 1.93 25.18
C MET A 71 31.04 0.82 24.13
N ASP A 72 31.91 -0.17 24.35
CA ASP A 72 31.87 -1.40 23.56
C ASP A 72 30.57 -2.20 23.87
N GLY A 73 30.19 -3.11 22.94
CA GLY A 73 29.01 -3.96 23.11
C GLY A 73 27.73 -3.36 22.50
N ALA A 74 26.62 -4.00 22.83
CA ALA A 74 25.29 -3.61 22.35
C ALA A 74 24.54 -2.74 23.35
N ILE A 75 23.67 -1.89 22.84
CA ILE A 75 22.68 -1.12 23.60
C ILE A 75 21.34 -1.77 23.36
N VAL A 76 20.59 -1.99 24.42
CA VAL A 76 19.26 -2.60 24.36
C VAL A 76 18.20 -1.58 24.76
N LEU A 77 17.28 -1.32 23.86
CA LEU A 77 16.09 -0.51 24.07
C LEU A 77 14.88 -1.42 24.23
N ASN A 78 13.86 -0.93 24.93
CA ASN A 78 12.56 -1.61 24.94
C ASN A 78 11.90 -1.60 23.55
N SER A 79 10.84 -2.38 23.37
CA SER A 79 10.14 -2.56 22.08
C SER A 79 9.59 -1.27 21.45
N GLU A 80 9.34 -0.23 22.27
CA GLU A 80 8.86 1.09 21.83
C GLU A 80 9.98 2.11 21.68
N ALA A 81 11.24 1.73 21.97
CA ALA A 81 12.42 2.60 21.96
C ALA A 81 12.29 3.85 22.85
N THR A 82 11.52 3.77 23.93
CA THR A 82 11.33 4.85 24.91
C THR A 82 12.28 4.78 26.11
N THR A 83 12.92 3.63 26.32
CA THR A 83 13.82 3.36 27.45
C THR A 83 15.09 2.66 26.99
N ILE A 84 16.25 3.10 27.48
CA ILE A 84 17.52 2.37 27.38
C ILE A 84 17.58 1.41 28.57
N ALA A 85 17.32 0.13 28.32
CA ALA A 85 17.27 -0.88 29.35
C ALA A 85 18.67 -1.34 29.75
N TRP A 86 19.55 -1.59 28.75
CA TRP A 86 20.92 -2.08 29.01
C TRP A 86 21.92 -1.41 28.08
N ALA A 87 23.16 -1.34 28.54
CA ALA A 87 24.32 -0.90 27.77
C ALA A 87 25.52 -1.82 27.97
N ASN A 88 26.50 -1.72 27.04
CA ASN A 88 27.73 -2.51 27.08
C ASN A 88 27.45 -4.04 27.17
N VAL A 89 26.39 -4.51 26.51
CA VAL A 89 26.01 -5.93 26.48
C VAL A 89 26.81 -6.66 25.42
N GLN A 90 27.49 -7.75 25.81
CA GLN A 90 28.03 -8.68 24.83
C GLN A 90 26.93 -9.66 24.43
N LEU A 91 26.48 -9.59 23.18
CA LEU A 91 25.47 -10.50 22.66
C LEU A 91 26.12 -11.83 22.21
N MET A 92 25.56 -12.95 22.68
CA MET A 92 26.07 -14.29 22.42
C MET A 92 25.02 -15.13 21.66
N PRO A 93 24.72 -14.81 20.38
CA PRO A 93 23.83 -15.60 19.58
C PRO A 93 24.43 -16.95 19.25
N ASP A 94 23.58 -17.95 18.95
CA ASP A 94 24.02 -19.29 18.57
C ASP A 94 25.02 -19.23 17.38
N PRO A 95 26.27 -19.71 17.56
CA PRO A 95 27.28 -19.69 16.52
C PRO A 95 26.97 -20.59 15.32
N THR A 96 26.05 -21.53 15.46
CA THR A 96 25.64 -22.45 14.38
C THR A 96 24.72 -21.77 13.35
N ILE A 97 24.11 -20.65 13.71
CA ILE A 97 23.28 -19.88 12.79
C ILE A 97 24.18 -19.31 11.70
N LEU A 98 23.89 -19.70 10.45
CA LEU A 98 24.61 -19.20 9.29
C LEU A 98 24.44 -17.69 9.10
N SER A 99 25.54 -16.99 8.82
CA SER A 99 25.56 -15.57 8.53
C SER A 99 26.35 -15.30 7.26
N SER A 100 25.84 -14.44 6.42
CA SER A 100 26.52 -13.95 5.21
C SER A 100 27.46 -12.77 5.49
N GLU A 101 27.42 -12.22 6.71
CA GLU A 101 28.15 -11.01 7.10
C GLU A 101 29.60 -11.31 7.47
N THR A 102 30.52 -10.41 7.07
CA THR A 102 31.94 -10.53 7.35
C THR A 102 32.40 -9.80 8.62
N GLY A 103 31.71 -8.70 8.99
CA GLY A 103 32.01 -7.90 10.19
C GLY A 103 31.39 -8.51 11.44
N THR A 104 32.10 -8.43 12.58
CA THR A 104 31.61 -9.01 13.85
C THR A 104 30.27 -8.44 14.29
N ARG A 105 30.10 -7.09 14.30
CA ARG A 105 28.82 -6.45 14.65
C ARG A 105 27.66 -6.88 13.74
N HIS A 106 27.88 -6.84 12.41
CA HIS A 106 26.85 -7.22 11.43
C HIS A 106 26.50 -8.70 11.52
N ARG A 107 27.50 -9.58 11.77
CA ARG A 107 27.27 -11.00 11.98
C ARG A 107 26.44 -11.26 13.24
N THR A 108 26.78 -10.59 14.34
CA THR A 108 26.00 -10.65 15.57
C THR A 108 24.59 -10.14 15.34
N ALA A 109 24.41 -8.99 14.66
CA ALA A 109 23.11 -8.43 14.34
C ALA A 109 22.22 -9.40 13.54
N GLU A 110 22.77 -9.99 12.47
CA GLU A 110 22.05 -10.95 11.64
C GLU A 110 21.61 -12.19 12.46
N ARG A 111 22.52 -12.74 13.28
CA ARG A 111 22.21 -13.92 14.10
C ARG A 111 21.19 -13.64 15.18
N VAL A 112 21.28 -12.50 15.87
CA VAL A 112 20.28 -12.07 16.87
C VAL A 112 18.92 -11.90 16.22
N SER A 113 18.84 -11.26 15.07
CA SER A 113 17.57 -11.08 14.36
C SER A 113 16.95 -12.38 13.83
N LYS A 114 17.75 -13.44 13.66
CA LYS A 114 17.25 -14.79 13.31
C LYS A 114 16.78 -15.60 14.53
N GLN A 115 17.23 -15.23 15.74
CA GLN A 115 16.86 -15.93 16.98
C GLN A 115 15.72 -15.22 17.73
N THR A 116 15.47 -13.96 17.43
CA THR A 116 14.51 -13.12 18.15
C THR A 116 13.65 -12.33 17.17
N SER A 117 12.56 -11.77 17.65
CA SER A 117 11.73 -10.81 16.91
C SER A 117 12.24 -9.36 17.01
N ALA A 118 13.37 -9.13 17.68
CA ALA A 118 13.92 -7.80 17.90
C ALA A 118 14.44 -7.17 16.60
N LEU A 119 14.25 -5.85 16.46
CA LEU A 119 14.93 -5.06 15.45
C LEU A 119 16.37 -4.81 15.88
N VAL A 120 17.34 -5.17 15.06
CA VAL A 120 18.76 -4.93 15.35
C VAL A 120 19.33 -3.94 14.35
N ILE A 121 19.88 -2.84 14.87
CA ILE A 121 20.48 -1.77 14.09
C ILE A 121 22.01 -1.90 14.24
N ALA A 122 22.71 -2.10 13.14
CA ALA A 122 24.16 -2.12 13.10
C ALA A 122 24.70 -0.93 12.32
N ILE A 123 25.51 -0.10 12.98
CA ILE A 123 26.13 1.09 12.41
C ILE A 123 27.59 0.80 12.13
N SER A 124 28.00 0.94 10.87
CA SER A 124 29.38 0.69 10.45
C SER A 124 30.27 1.90 10.75
N GLN A 125 31.33 1.68 11.51
CA GLN A 125 32.31 2.72 11.83
C GLN A 125 33.11 3.26 10.60
N ARG A 126 33.28 2.41 9.59
CA ARG A 126 34.16 2.72 8.44
C ARG A 126 33.42 3.18 7.20
N ARG A 127 32.15 2.86 7.06
CA ARG A 127 31.41 3.03 5.80
C ARG A 127 30.24 4.00 5.93
N ASP A 128 29.98 4.55 7.10
CA ASP A 128 28.82 5.40 7.41
C ASP A 128 27.48 4.75 6.97
N VAL A 129 27.41 3.39 7.03
CA VAL A 129 26.26 2.60 6.62
C VAL A 129 25.51 2.12 7.85
N VAL A 130 24.22 2.36 7.88
CA VAL A 130 23.28 1.84 8.86
C VAL A 130 22.54 0.65 8.26
N SER A 131 22.61 -0.51 8.91
CA SER A 131 21.91 -1.72 8.48
C SER A 131 20.89 -2.15 9.55
N LEU A 132 19.68 -2.38 9.13
CA LEU A 132 18.61 -2.94 9.94
C LEU A 132 18.55 -4.45 9.70
N TYR A 133 18.37 -5.21 10.76
CA TYR A 133 18.18 -6.67 10.70
C TYR A 133 16.88 -7.03 11.45
N ILE A 134 15.97 -7.68 10.77
CA ILE A 134 14.71 -8.15 11.34
C ILE A 134 14.41 -9.54 10.80
N GLU A 135 14.22 -10.53 11.67
CA GLU A 135 13.97 -11.95 11.33
C GLU A 135 14.90 -12.50 10.23
N GLY A 136 16.16 -12.10 10.26
CA GLY A 136 17.18 -12.53 9.30
C GLY A 136 17.21 -11.75 7.98
N THR A 137 16.24 -10.87 7.75
CA THR A 137 16.24 -9.95 6.60
C THR A 137 17.11 -8.73 6.91
N LYS A 138 17.99 -8.38 5.97
CA LYS A 138 18.84 -7.19 6.05
C LYS A 138 18.28 -6.07 5.19
N TYR A 139 18.16 -4.90 5.75
CA TYR A 139 17.86 -3.66 5.03
C TYR A 139 18.96 -2.62 5.29
N ILE A 140 19.45 -1.99 4.24
CA ILE A 140 20.45 -0.91 4.36
C ILE A 140 19.71 0.41 4.20
N LEU A 141 19.73 1.25 5.25
CA LEU A 141 19.18 2.59 5.17
C LEU A 141 19.91 3.39 4.08
N GLN A 142 19.12 3.97 3.20
CA GLN A 142 19.63 4.80 2.13
C GLN A 142 19.78 6.25 2.59
N ASP A 143 20.57 7.01 1.86
CA ASP A 143 20.63 8.45 2.01
C ASP A 143 19.29 9.09 1.66
N ILE A 144 18.86 10.09 2.43
CA ILE A 144 17.57 10.76 2.30
C ILE A 144 17.37 11.31 0.88
N SER A 145 18.41 11.92 0.31
CA SER A 145 18.35 12.48 -1.04
C SER A 145 18.12 11.40 -2.11
N GLY A 146 18.71 10.22 -1.91
CA GLY A 146 18.52 9.06 -2.77
C GLY A 146 17.11 8.48 -2.70
N VAL A 147 16.55 8.38 -1.48
CA VAL A 147 15.16 7.93 -1.29
C VAL A 147 14.17 8.94 -1.86
N LEU A 148 14.41 10.25 -1.63
CA LEU A 148 13.58 11.33 -2.17
C LEU A 148 13.56 11.31 -3.71
N ALA A 149 14.70 11.08 -4.35
CA ALA A 149 14.76 10.96 -5.81
C ALA A 149 13.96 9.77 -6.33
N LYS A 150 14.02 8.62 -5.64
CA LYS A 150 13.21 7.42 -5.98
C LYS A 150 11.73 7.65 -5.78
N ALA A 151 11.33 8.30 -4.68
CA ALA A 151 9.95 8.61 -4.40
C ALA A 151 9.36 9.54 -5.47
N ASN A 152 10.07 10.60 -5.85
CA ASN A 152 9.66 11.50 -6.93
C ASN A 152 9.57 10.78 -8.29
N GLN A 153 10.50 9.87 -8.60
CA GLN A 153 10.43 9.03 -9.79
C GLN A 153 9.22 8.10 -9.76
N GLY A 154 8.92 7.52 -8.58
CA GLY A 154 7.74 6.70 -8.35
C GLY A 154 6.45 7.47 -8.60
N LEU A 155 6.32 8.69 -8.04
CA LEU A 155 5.17 9.58 -8.29
C LEU A 155 5.01 9.92 -9.77
N ALA A 156 6.08 10.33 -10.45
CA ALA A 156 6.02 10.63 -11.88
C ALA A 156 5.61 9.42 -12.74
N THR A 157 5.92 8.21 -12.29
CA THR A 157 5.46 6.97 -12.94
C THR A 157 4.01 6.69 -12.60
N LEU A 158 3.59 6.91 -11.36
CA LEU A 158 2.21 6.77 -10.89
C LEU A 158 1.28 7.70 -11.67
N ASP A 159 1.66 8.97 -11.88
CA ASP A 159 0.87 9.94 -12.66
C ASP A 159 0.62 9.46 -14.10
N LYS A 160 1.62 8.83 -14.73
CA LYS A 160 1.44 8.23 -16.07
C LYS A 160 0.49 7.04 -16.05
N TYR A 161 0.57 6.18 -15.02
CA TYR A 161 -0.36 5.06 -14.88
C TYR A 161 -1.76 5.54 -14.56
N ARG A 162 -1.90 6.61 -13.74
CA ARG A 162 -3.19 7.24 -13.44
C ARG A 162 -3.83 7.82 -14.69
N ALA A 163 -3.11 8.60 -15.48
CA ALA A 163 -3.62 9.13 -16.74
C ALA A 163 -4.10 8.03 -17.70
N ARG A 164 -3.38 6.89 -17.73
CA ARG A 164 -3.78 5.73 -18.53
C ARG A 164 -5.03 5.04 -17.97
N LEU A 165 -5.16 4.94 -16.65
CA LEU A 165 -6.37 4.44 -15.99
C LEU A 165 -7.56 5.32 -16.31
N ASP A 166 -7.42 6.64 -16.21
CA ASP A 166 -8.47 7.60 -16.49
C ASP A 166 -8.94 7.48 -17.95
N GLN A 167 -8.01 7.34 -18.90
CA GLN A 167 -8.32 7.15 -20.32
C GLN A 167 -9.15 5.87 -20.58
N VAL A 168 -8.73 4.71 -20.03
CA VAL A 168 -9.48 3.46 -20.26
C VAL A 168 -10.79 3.44 -19.48
N SER A 169 -10.84 4.10 -18.31
CA SER A 169 -12.04 4.23 -17.49
C SER A 169 -13.10 5.10 -18.16
N SER A 170 -12.70 6.23 -18.75
CA SER A 170 -13.60 7.09 -19.54
C SER A 170 -14.17 6.34 -20.74
N ARG A 171 -13.32 5.62 -21.49
CA ARG A 171 -13.76 4.78 -22.59
C ARG A 171 -14.80 3.72 -22.15
N LEU A 172 -14.55 3.02 -21.03
CA LEU A 172 -15.50 2.04 -20.51
C LEU A 172 -16.82 2.71 -20.13
N THR A 173 -16.77 3.89 -19.48
CA THR A 173 -17.98 4.64 -19.10
C THR A 173 -18.83 5.01 -20.34
N ALA A 174 -18.17 5.40 -21.43
CA ALA A 174 -18.83 5.64 -22.71
C ALA A 174 -19.59 4.42 -23.22
N LEU A 175 -18.91 3.26 -23.22
CA LEU A 175 -19.51 1.99 -23.65
C LEU A 175 -20.64 1.54 -22.71
N GLU A 176 -20.54 1.82 -21.41
CA GLU A 176 -21.61 1.56 -20.44
C GLU A 176 -22.90 2.31 -20.76
N PHE A 177 -22.80 3.56 -21.21
CA PHE A 177 -23.97 4.36 -21.64
C PHE A 177 -24.52 3.96 -23.00
N GLU A 178 -23.69 3.40 -23.88
CA GLU A 178 -24.09 2.91 -25.21
C GLU A 178 -24.65 1.46 -25.19
N GLY A 179 -24.48 0.74 -24.06
CA GLY A 179 -24.86 -0.67 -23.95
C GLY A 179 -23.97 -1.62 -24.76
N GLY A 180 -22.72 -1.22 -25.09
CA GLY A 180 -21.87 -1.92 -26.05
C GLY A 180 -20.47 -2.32 -25.56
N GLY A 181 -20.24 -2.58 -24.26
CA GLY A 181 -18.95 -2.98 -23.72
C GLY A 181 -18.64 -4.48 -23.90
N VAL A 182 -17.36 -4.82 -24.07
CA VAL A 182 -16.89 -6.21 -24.06
C VAL A 182 -15.97 -6.44 -22.85
N LEU A 183 -15.80 -7.71 -22.47
CA LEU A 183 -15.01 -8.07 -21.27
C LEU A 183 -13.57 -7.51 -21.33
N TYR A 184 -12.98 -7.44 -22.52
CA TYR A 184 -11.65 -6.81 -22.71
C TYR A 184 -11.58 -5.39 -22.15
N ASP A 185 -12.58 -4.56 -22.39
CA ASP A 185 -12.60 -3.16 -21.92
C ASP A 185 -12.63 -3.10 -20.38
N VAL A 186 -13.40 -3.98 -19.74
CA VAL A 186 -13.48 -4.14 -18.29
C VAL A 186 -12.13 -4.56 -17.70
N LEU A 187 -11.53 -5.62 -18.29
CA LEU A 187 -10.24 -6.14 -17.82
C LEU A 187 -9.11 -5.15 -18.00
N ALA A 188 -9.16 -4.31 -19.04
CA ALA A 188 -8.20 -3.24 -19.23
C ALA A 188 -8.26 -2.21 -18.09
N VAL A 189 -9.46 -1.83 -17.64
CA VAL A 189 -9.63 -0.92 -16.50
C VAL A 189 -9.17 -1.60 -15.20
N LEU A 190 -9.57 -2.85 -14.95
CA LEU A 190 -9.17 -3.60 -13.76
C LEU A 190 -7.65 -3.73 -13.65
N GLN A 191 -6.99 -4.10 -14.75
CA GLN A 191 -5.54 -4.20 -14.83
C GLN A 191 -4.86 -2.88 -14.49
N ARG A 192 -5.31 -1.77 -15.11
CA ARG A 192 -4.72 -0.45 -14.88
C ARG A 192 -4.94 0.03 -13.45
N ALA A 193 -6.12 -0.17 -12.88
CA ALA A 193 -6.40 0.16 -11.49
C ALA A 193 -5.49 -0.61 -10.52
N GLU A 194 -5.25 -1.89 -10.79
CA GLU A 194 -4.33 -2.69 -9.97
C GLU A 194 -2.87 -2.22 -10.12
N MET A 195 -2.42 -1.87 -11.33
CA MET A 195 -1.07 -1.33 -11.55
C MET A 195 -0.86 0.00 -10.82
N VAL A 196 -1.86 0.89 -10.82
CA VAL A 196 -1.85 2.14 -10.06
C VAL A 196 -1.75 1.85 -8.57
N THR A 197 -2.57 0.93 -8.04
CA THR A 197 -2.55 0.54 -6.62
C THR A 197 -1.17 0.01 -6.20
N ARG A 198 -0.55 -0.85 -7.00
CA ARG A 198 0.79 -1.41 -6.70
C ARG A 198 1.90 -0.39 -6.73
N MET A 199 1.82 0.56 -7.66
CA MET A 199 2.78 1.66 -7.72
C MET A 199 2.64 2.59 -6.51
N ALA A 200 1.40 2.84 -6.06
CA ALA A 200 1.13 3.61 -4.84
C ALA A 200 1.79 2.96 -3.62
N VAL A 201 1.62 1.64 -3.42
CA VAL A 201 2.27 0.90 -2.32
C VAL A 201 3.81 0.99 -2.37
N GLU A 202 4.41 1.02 -3.57
CA GLU A 202 5.86 1.21 -3.71
C GLU A 202 6.28 2.64 -3.27
N VAL A 203 5.48 3.66 -3.60
CA VAL A 203 5.73 5.06 -3.17
C VAL A 203 5.50 5.22 -1.67
N GLU A 204 4.45 4.62 -1.10
CA GLU A 204 4.18 4.62 0.34
C GLU A 204 5.38 4.12 1.15
N ARG A 205 6.08 3.09 0.67
CA ARG A 205 7.28 2.61 1.33
C ARG A 205 8.38 3.67 1.39
N TYR A 206 8.59 4.43 0.32
CA TYR A 206 9.55 5.53 0.33
C TYR A 206 9.11 6.66 1.26
N ILE A 207 7.81 6.94 1.37
CA ILE A 207 7.26 7.94 2.30
C ILE A 207 7.57 7.53 3.74
N VAL A 208 7.35 6.27 4.12
CA VAL A 208 7.69 5.76 5.47
C VAL A 208 9.19 5.89 5.74
N GLU A 209 10.04 5.55 4.77
CA GLU A 209 11.50 5.68 4.93
C GLU A 209 11.95 7.15 5.02
N LEU A 210 11.22 8.08 4.40
CA LEU A 210 11.47 9.52 4.44
C LEU A 210 10.95 10.19 5.72
N GLY A 211 9.99 9.59 6.42
CA GLY A 211 9.39 10.17 7.60
C GLY A 211 8.90 11.61 7.36
N THR A 212 9.33 12.55 8.21
CA THR A 212 8.93 13.96 8.08
C THR A 212 9.30 14.61 6.76
N GLU A 213 10.35 14.15 6.09
CA GLU A 213 10.78 14.64 4.78
C GLU A 213 9.87 14.16 3.64
N GLY A 214 9.07 13.12 3.87
CA GLY A 214 8.14 12.55 2.89
C GLY A 214 6.80 13.26 2.76
N ARG A 215 6.48 14.22 3.64
CA ARG A 215 5.14 14.83 3.76
C ARG A 215 4.55 15.38 2.45
N LEU A 216 5.34 16.03 1.62
CA LEU A 216 4.85 16.59 0.34
C LEU A 216 4.55 15.49 -0.68
N ILE A 217 5.33 14.41 -0.66
CA ILE A 217 5.12 13.23 -1.51
C ILE A 217 3.84 12.51 -1.08
N GLU A 218 3.61 12.38 0.23
CA GLU A 218 2.40 11.79 0.79
C GLU A 218 1.14 12.53 0.33
N MET A 219 1.11 13.86 0.45
CA MET A 219 -0.01 14.69 -0.01
C MET A 219 -0.28 14.52 -1.52
N GLN A 220 0.77 14.44 -2.34
CA GLN A 220 0.63 14.23 -3.78
C GLN A 220 0.13 12.82 -4.09
N LEU A 221 0.62 11.81 -3.37
CA LEU A 221 0.16 10.43 -3.50
C LEU A 221 -1.34 10.31 -3.16
N GLU A 222 -1.75 10.89 -2.02
CA GLU A 222 -3.16 10.90 -1.60
C GLU A 222 -4.06 11.51 -2.68
N GLU A 223 -3.69 12.67 -3.23
CA GLU A 223 -4.45 13.34 -4.29
C GLU A 223 -4.52 12.46 -5.56
N THR A 224 -3.40 11.89 -5.99
CA THR A 224 -3.34 11.02 -7.18
C THR A 224 -4.20 9.76 -7.01
N MET A 225 -4.33 9.24 -5.79
CA MET A 225 -5.06 8.01 -5.49
C MET A 225 -6.56 8.21 -5.23
N VAL A 226 -7.04 9.46 -5.19
CA VAL A 226 -8.47 9.75 -4.98
C VAL A 226 -9.34 8.97 -5.96
N GLY A 227 -10.31 8.21 -5.41
CA GLY A 227 -11.31 7.46 -6.17
C GLY A 227 -10.85 6.10 -6.71
N VAL A 228 -9.54 5.81 -6.83
CA VAL A 228 -9.02 4.57 -7.44
C VAL A 228 -9.58 3.31 -6.78
N ALA A 229 -9.53 3.23 -5.46
CA ALA A 229 -10.02 2.07 -4.72
C ALA A 229 -11.53 1.89 -4.84
N ALA A 230 -12.28 3.01 -4.80
CA ALA A 230 -13.73 2.99 -4.94
C ALA A 230 -14.17 2.55 -6.35
N ASP A 231 -13.54 3.09 -7.39
CA ASP A 231 -13.80 2.72 -8.78
C ASP A 231 -13.44 1.27 -9.08
N LYS A 232 -12.30 0.77 -8.54
CA LYS A 232 -11.90 -0.64 -8.65
C LYS A 232 -12.94 -1.57 -7.99
N THR A 233 -13.39 -1.23 -6.79
CA THR A 233 -14.43 -2.00 -6.08
C THR A 233 -15.75 -2.01 -6.86
N ALA A 234 -16.18 -0.86 -7.37
CA ALA A 234 -17.40 -0.74 -8.16
C ALA A 234 -17.30 -1.54 -9.47
N LEU A 235 -16.13 -1.52 -10.14
CA LEU A 235 -15.86 -2.30 -11.34
C LEU A 235 -16.02 -3.81 -11.09
N VAL A 236 -15.42 -4.32 -10.01
CA VAL A 236 -15.54 -5.73 -9.65
C VAL A 236 -17.00 -6.09 -9.38
N ARG A 237 -17.77 -5.26 -8.67
CA ARG A 237 -19.20 -5.47 -8.44
C ARG A 237 -20.02 -5.44 -9.73
N ASP A 238 -19.74 -4.52 -10.64
CA ASP A 238 -20.48 -4.38 -11.88
C ASP A 238 -20.33 -5.61 -12.79
N TYR A 239 -19.15 -6.22 -12.80
CA TYR A 239 -18.78 -7.17 -13.84
C TYR A 239 -18.45 -8.59 -13.35
N SER A 240 -18.34 -8.86 -12.04
CA SER A 240 -18.20 -10.24 -11.57
C SER A 240 -19.47 -11.03 -11.89
N VAL A 241 -19.31 -12.29 -12.28
CA VAL A 241 -20.44 -13.20 -12.54
C VAL A 241 -21.31 -13.32 -11.30
N GLU A 242 -20.70 -13.48 -10.12
CA GLU A 242 -21.38 -13.52 -8.83
C GLU A 242 -21.29 -12.16 -8.13
N ASP A 243 -22.46 -11.56 -7.80
CA ASP A 243 -22.56 -10.30 -7.04
C ASP A 243 -22.87 -10.62 -5.56
N SER A 244 -21.85 -11.09 -4.85
CA SER A 244 -21.90 -11.29 -3.40
C SER A 244 -20.75 -10.52 -2.72
N GLU A 245 -20.93 -10.17 -1.44
CA GLU A 245 -19.88 -9.48 -0.68
C GLU A 245 -18.67 -10.41 -0.47
N GLU A 246 -18.91 -11.71 -0.28
CA GLU A 246 -17.87 -12.73 -0.14
C GLU A 246 -17.02 -12.83 -1.41
N ASN A 247 -17.66 -12.87 -2.58
CA ASN A 247 -16.96 -12.90 -3.85
C ASN A 247 -16.17 -11.63 -4.08
N LEU A 248 -16.74 -10.47 -3.80
CA LEU A 248 -16.04 -9.17 -3.90
C LEU A 248 -14.74 -9.16 -3.09
N GLN A 249 -14.81 -9.55 -1.81
CA GLN A 249 -13.64 -9.57 -0.93
C GLN A 249 -12.62 -10.61 -1.40
N SER A 250 -13.06 -11.76 -1.88
CA SER A 250 -12.20 -12.80 -2.44
C SER A 250 -11.45 -12.31 -3.67
N VAL A 251 -12.15 -11.67 -4.62
CA VAL A 251 -11.55 -11.12 -5.85
C VAL A 251 -10.53 -10.04 -5.51
N LEU A 252 -10.89 -9.05 -4.68
CA LEU A 252 -10.00 -7.95 -4.31
C LEU A 252 -8.75 -8.46 -3.56
N SER A 253 -8.93 -9.41 -2.63
CA SER A 253 -7.83 -10.02 -1.89
C SER A 253 -6.91 -10.82 -2.81
N THR A 254 -7.46 -11.64 -3.69
CA THR A 254 -6.68 -12.43 -4.66
C THR A 254 -5.91 -11.51 -5.61
N LEU A 255 -6.55 -10.45 -6.11
CA LEU A 255 -5.93 -9.46 -7.00
C LEU A 255 -4.73 -8.78 -6.34
N ALA A 256 -4.84 -8.39 -5.07
CA ALA A 256 -3.75 -7.75 -4.33
C ALA A 256 -2.51 -8.66 -4.19
N HIS A 257 -2.69 -9.97 -4.06
CA HIS A 257 -1.61 -10.95 -3.90
C HIS A 257 -1.15 -11.59 -5.22
N LEU A 258 -1.80 -11.28 -6.34
CA LEU A 258 -1.47 -11.87 -7.64
C LEU A 258 -0.03 -11.51 -8.07
N PRO A 259 0.79 -12.44 -8.59
CA PRO A 259 2.08 -12.12 -9.17
C PRO A 259 1.99 -11.06 -10.27
N HIS A 260 3.02 -10.20 -10.41
CA HIS A 260 2.98 -9.11 -11.40
C HIS A 260 2.72 -9.60 -12.84
N GLN A 261 3.28 -10.74 -13.20
CA GLN A 261 3.10 -11.34 -14.53
C GLN A 261 1.64 -11.74 -14.78
N ASP A 262 0.95 -12.23 -13.74
CA ASP A 262 -0.44 -12.68 -13.83
C ASP A 262 -1.43 -11.50 -13.93
N VAL A 263 -1.07 -10.32 -13.41
CA VAL A 263 -1.87 -9.08 -13.63
C VAL A 263 -1.85 -8.67 -15.10
N LEU A 264 -0.83 -9.05 -15.86
CA LEU A 264 -0.75 -8.77 -17.30
C LEU A 264 -1.54 -9.77 -18.15
N ASP A 265 -1.96 -10.90 -17.58
CA ASP A 265 -2.75 -11.94 -18.24
C ASP A 265 -4.26 -11.67 -18.08
N PHE A 266 -4.89 -11.17 -19.14
CA PHE A 266 -6.35 -10.92 -19.14
C PHE A 266 -7.17 -12.21 -18.93
N GLY A 267 -6.69 -13.37 -19.38
CA GLY A 267 -7.36 -14.64 -19.10
C GLY A 267 -7.42 -14.94 -17.62
N ARG A 268 -6.35 -14.63 -16.87
CA ARG A 268 -6.32 -14.78 -15.42
C ARG A 268 -7.26 -13.80 -14.70
N LEU A 269 -7.29 -12.56 -15.16
CA LEU A 269 -8.23 -11.57 -14.61
C LEU A 269 -9.69 -11.93 -14.91
N ALA A 270 -9.97 -12.48 -16.09
CA ALA A 270 -11.31 -12.98 -16.45
C ALA A 270 -11.77 -14.11 -15.52
N GLU A 271 -10.90 -15.10 -15.25
CA GLU A 271 -11.19 -16.19 -14.31
C GLU A 271 -11.55 -15.65 -12.91
N MET A 272 -10.85 -14.63 -12.45
CA MET A 272 -11.11 -14.03 -11.13
C MET A 272 -12.50 -13.38 -11.06
N LEU A 273 -12.99 -12.82 -12.15
CA LEU A 273 -14.34 -12.28 -12.24
C LEU A 273 -15.42 -13.37 -12.48
N GLY A 274 -15.00 -14.65 -12.62
CA GLY A 274 -15.89 -15.79 -12.83
C GLY A 274 -16.13 -16.15 -14.30
N TYR A 275 -15.39 -15.56 -15.25
CA TYR A 275 -15.50 -15.88 -16.68
C TYR A 275 -14.53 -17.01 -17.07
N ASP A 276 -14.90 -17.78 -18.12
CA ASP A 276 -14.06 -18.88 -18.63
C ASP A 276 -12.80 -18.30 -19.34
N ARG A 277 -11.65 -18.93 -19.17
CA ARG A 277 -10.36 -18.51 -19.77
C ARG A 277 -10.23 -18.77 -21.27
N LYS A 278 -11.28 -19.15 -21.99
CA LYS A 278 -11.22 -19.44 -23.41
C LYS A 278 -10.87 -18.21 -24.25
N MET A 279 -10.22 -18.45 -25.38
CA MET A 279 -9.65 -17.40 -26.27
C MET A 279 -10.68 -16.38 -26.78
N ASN A 280 -11.97 -16.76 -26.87
CA ASN A 280 -13.06 -15.88 -27.32
C ASN A 280 -13.77 -15.14 -26.18
N THR A 281 -13.36 -15.32 -24.92
CA THR A 281 -14.03 -14.72 -23.77
C THR A 281 -13.80 -13.21 -23.71
N LEU A 282 -12.69 -12.71 -24.25
CA LEU A 282 -12.39 -11.28 -24.24
C LEU A 282 -13.37 -10.44 -25.07
N ASP A 283 -13.92 -10.99 -26.14
CA ASP A 283 -14.93 -10.33 -26.99
C ASP A 283 -16.36 -10.57 -26.49
N PHE A 284 -16.52 -11.21 -25.31
CA PHE A 284 -17.82 -11.47 -24.74
C PHE A 284 -18.50 -10.16 -24.33
N PRO A 285 -19.72 -9.88 -24.83
CA PRO A 285 -20.46 -8.68 -24.44
C PRO A 285 -20.83 -8.74 -22.97
N VAL A 286 -20.59 -7.66 -22.25
CA VAL A 286 -20.88 -7.54 -20.83
C VAL A 286 -21.71 -6.29 -20.56
N ALA A 287 -22.68 -6.41 -19.66
CA ALA A 287 -23.51 -5.30 -19.22
C ALA A 287 -23.19 -4.94 -17.76
N PRO A 288 -23.02 -3.66 -17.42
CA PRO A 288 -22.77 -3.22 -16.06
C PRO A 288 -24.04 -3.29 -15.22
N ARG A 289 -23.90 -3.63 -13.92
CA ARG A 289 -25.03 -3.52 -12.98
C ARG A 289 -25.35 -2.07 -12.65
N GLY A 290 -24.35 -1.17 -12.67
CA GLY A 290 -24.51 0.26 -12.45
C GLY A 290 -23.82 0.82 -11.21
N TYR A 291 -23.03 0.03 -10.48
CA TYR A 291 -22.30 0.50 -9.29
C TYR A 291 -21.31 1.63 -9.60
N ARG A 292 -20.62 1.59 -10.74
CA ARG A 292 -19.66 2.62 -11.16
C ARG A 292 -20.38 3.93 -11.48
N VAL A 293 -21.45 3.89 -12.27
CA VAL A 293 -22.19 5.07 -12.70
C VAL A 293 -22.92 5.71 -11.52
N LEU A 294 -23.67 4.92 -10.75
CA LEU A 294 -24.40 5.44 -9.58
C LEU A 294 -23.46 5.91 -8.48
N GLY A 295 -22.31 5.28 -8.31
CA GLY A 295 -21.29 5.68 -7.33
C GLY A 295 -20.67 7.07 -7.60
N ARG A 296 -20.75 7.57 -8.83
CA ARG A 296 -20.28 8.91 -9.22
C ARG A 296 -21.34 10.00 -9.03
N ILE A 297 -22.57 9.65 -8.70
CA ILE A 297 -23.62 10.62 -8.43
C ILE A 297 -23.40 11.24 -7.05
N PRO A 298 -23.20 12.56 -6.95
CA PRO A 298 -22.95 13.22 -5.67
C PRO A 298 -24.10 12.98 -4.68
N ARG A 299 -23.75 12.73 -3.42
CA ARG A 299 -24.70 12.55 -2.31
C ARG A 299 -25.64 11.33 -2.43
N LEU A 300 -25.37 10.41 -3.35
CA LEU A 300 -26.09 9.14 -3.41
C LEU A 300 -25.41 8.13 -2.45
N PRO A 301 -26.07 7.71 -1.34
CA PRO A 301 -25.49 6.75 -0.43
C PRO A 301 -25.32 5.38 -1.10
N ARG A 302 -24.23 4.69 -0.83
CA ARG A 302 -23.93 3.36 -1.41
C ARG A 302 -25.07 2.35 -1.21
N LEU A 303 -25.69 2.32 -0.01
CA LEU A 303 -26.82 1.44 0.27
C LEU A 303 -28.04 1.73 -0.60
N VAL A 304 -28.28 2.99 -0.94
CA VAL A 304 -29.37 3.38 -1.83
C VAL A 304 -29.06 2.97 -3.27
N ALA A 305 -27.83 3.22 -3.74
CA ALA A 305 -27.38 2.75 -5.06
C ALA A 305 -27.53 1.23 -5.20
N GLN A 306 -27.16 0.47 -4.15
CA GLN A 306 -27.30 -0.98 -4.12
C GLN A 306 -28.78 -1.41 -4.22
N LYS A 307 -29.69 -0.77 -3.49
CA LYS A 307 -31.14 -1.05 -3.58
C LYS A 307 -31.68 -0.77 -4.98
N ILE A 308 -31.27 0.34 -5.60
CA ILE A 308 -31.65 0.67 -6.97
C ILE A 308 -31.20 -0.45 -7.93
N ILE A 309 -29.95 -0.88 -7.84
CA ILE A 309 -29.41 -1.94 -8.70
C ILE A 309 -30.15 -3.26 -8.48
N GLN A 310 -30.46 -3.62 -7.23
CA GLN A 310 -31.23 -4.83 -6.90
C GLN A 310 -32.65 -4.79 -7.45
N GLU A 311 -33.31 -3.63 -7.43
CA GLU A 311 -34.69 -3.47 -7.94
C GLU A 311 -34.76 -3.49 -9.47
N PHE A 312 -33.78 -2.84 -10.14
CA PHE A 312 -33.81 -2.70 -11.59
C PHE A 312 -33.03 -3.79 -12.33
N GLY A 313 -32.06 -4.44 -11.69
CA GLY A 313 -31.28 -5.55 -12.25
C GLY A 313 -30.08 -5.14 -13.10
N GLY A 314 -30.01 -3.92 -13.63
CA GLY A 314 -28.91 -3.45 -14.45
C GLY A 314 -28.94 -1.94 -14.73
N LEU A 315 -27.83 -1.43 -15.28
CA LEU A 315 -27.69 0.00 -15.58
C LEU A 315 -28.69 0.46 -16.65
N GLU A 316 -28.93 -0.33 -17.67
CA GLU A 316 -29.85 -0.01 -18.77
C GLU A 316 -31.26 0.26 -18.25
N GLU A 317 -31.75 -0.60 -17.35
CA GLU A 317 -33.06 -0.46 -16.74
C GLU A 317 -33.13 0.76 -15.82
N VAL A 318 -32.04 1.10 -15.12
CA VAL A 318 -31.94 2.32 -14.30
C VAL A 318 -32.00 3.56 -15.19
N LEU A 319 -31.28 3.58 -16.32
CA LEU A 319 -31.29 4.68 -17.28
C LEU A 319 -32.66 4.89 -17.92
N ALA A 320 -33.40 3.82 -18.20
CA ALA A 320 -34.74 3.85 -18.76
C ALA A 320 -35.85 4.16 -17.71
N ALA A 321 -35.52 4.14 -16.41
CA ALA A 321 -36.50 4.28 -15.34
C ALA A 321 -37.11 5.71 -15.29
N SER A 322 -38.41 5.80 -15.08
CA SER A 322 -39.07 7.08 -14.78
C SER A 322 -38.83 7.51 -13.33
N ASN A 323 -39.02 8.80 -13.03
CA ASN A 323 -38.94 9.30 -11.65
C ASN A 323 -39.83 8.50 -10.69
N ALA A 324 -41.07 8.21 -11.09
CA ALA A 324 -42.00 7.46 -10.27
C ALA A 324 -41.50 6.03 -9.95
N LYS A 325 -40.82 5.37 -10.89
CA LYS A 325 -40.20 4.07 -10.64
C LYS A 325 -39.00 4.16 -9.69
N LEU A 326 -38.16 5.20 -9.84
CA LEU A 326 -37.04 5.44 -8.92
C LEU A 326 -37.54 5.76 -7.51
N GLU A 327 -38.61 6.55 -7.37
CA GLU A 327 -39.23 6.90 -6.08
C GLU A 327 -39.83 5.70 -5.34
N ALA A 328 -40.21 4.65 -6.07
CA ALA A 328 -40.72 3.40 -5.48
C ALA A 328 -39.64 2.60 -4.72
N VAL A 329 -38.32 2.89 -4.99
CA VAL A 329 -37.23 2.23 -4.30
C VAL A 329 -37.08 2.76 -2.88
N ASP A 330 -36.96 1.87 -1.91
CA ASP A 330 -36.82 2.26 -0.50
C ASP A 330 -35.57 3.13 -0.29
N GLY A 331 -35.77 4.31 0.30
CA GLY A 331 -34.74 5.31 0.52
C GLY A 331 -34.55 6.29 -0.64
N VAL A 332 -35.37 6.21 -1.71
CA VAL A 332 -35.38 7.16 -2.82
C VAL A 332 -36.67 7.97 -2.76
N GLY A 333 -36.56 9.23 -2.31
CA GLY A 333 -37.69 10.19 -2.39
C GLY A 333 -37.60 11.03 -3.68
N GLU A 334 -38.62 11.87 -3.92
CA GLU A 334 -38.74 12.73 -5.13
C GLU A 334 -37.44 13.52 -5.44
N THR A 335 -36.85 14.17 -4.43
CA THR A 335 -35.60 14.93 -4.59
C THR A 335 -34.47 14.03 -5.06
N ARG A 336 -34.30 12.87 -4.45
CA ARG A 336 -33.21 11.94 -4.78
C ARG A 336 -33.39 11.28 -6.15
N ALA A 337 -34.64 10.97 -6.54
CA ALA A 337 -34.95 10.46 -7.87
C ALA A 337 -34.58 11.48 -8.96
N ARG A 338 -34.87 12.76 -8.72
CA ARG A 338 -34.45 13.85 -9.60
C ARG A 338 -32.95 14.02 -9.66
N ASP A 339 -32.27 13.99 -8.49
CA ASP A 339 -30.81 14.10 -8.41
C ASP A 339 -30.10 12.95 -9.15
N ILE A 340 -30.63 11.74 -9.07
CA ILE A 340 -30.12 10.56 -9.80
C ILE A 340 -30.21 10.82 -11.31
N ARG A 341 -31.37 11.20 -11.83
CA ARG A 341 -31.54 11.45 -13.26
C ARG A 341 -30.70 12.59 -13.76
N GLU A 342 -30.60 13.66 -13.01
CA GLU A 342 -29.76 14.80 -13.36
C GLU A 342 -28.27 14.43 -13.30
N GLY A 343 -27.87 13.64 -12.28
CA GLY A 343 -26.50 13.12 -12.16
C GLY A 343 -26.12 12.22 -13.34
N VAL A 344 -26.97 11.28 -13.71
CA VAL A 344 -26.78 10.41 -14.90
C VAL A 344 -26.65 11.26 -16.16
N ARG A 345 -27.57 12.21 -16.39
CA ARG A 345 -27.52 13.09 -17.57
C ARG A 345 -26.19 13.88 -17.63
N ARG A 346 -25.75 14.44 -16.51
CA ARG A 346 -24.46 15.16 -16.45
C ARG A 346 -23.28 14.25 -16.80
N LEU A 347 -23.28 13.02 -16.30
CA LEU A 347 -22.22 12.07 -16.63
C LEU A 347 -22.19 11.72 -18.12
N GLN A 348 -23.36 11.59 -18.77
CA GLN A 348 -23.45 11.40 -20.22
C GLN A 348 -22.96 12.63 -21.00
N GLU A 349 -23.30 13.83 -20.56
CA GLU A 349 -22.87 15.09 -21.20
C GLU A 349 -21.35 15.28 -21.10
N VAL A 350 -20.74 14.99 -19.94
CA VAL A 350 -19.27 15.04 -19.74
C VAL A 350 -18.57 14.06 -20.66
N ASP A 351 -19.06 12.80 -20.74
CA ASP A 351 -18.51 11.79 -21.62
C ASP A 351 -18.52 12.23 -23.11
N LEU A 352 -19.59 12.85 -23.56
CA LEU A 352 -19.67 13.40 -24.92
C LEU A 352 -18.63 14.49 -25.18
N VAL A 353 -18.41 15.40 -24.23
CA VAL A 353 -17.42 16.47 -24.33
C VAL A 353 -16.01 15.92 -24.38
N ASP A 354 -15.68 14.96 -23.53
CA ASP A 354 -14.36 14.32 -23.49
C ASP A 354 -14.02 13.62 -24.82
N ARG A 355 -14.99 13.01 -25.48
CA ARG A 355 -14.80 12.42 -26.82
C ARG A 355 -14.49 13.46 -27.88
N TYR A 356 -15.17 14.61 -27.85
CA TYR A 356 -14.90 15.70 -28.81
C TYR A 356 -13.53 16.32 -28.64
N LEU A 357 -12.97 16.29 -27.41
CA LEU A 357 -11.63 16.81 -27.14
C LEU A 357 -10.50 15.82 -27.45
N GLN A 358 -10.82 14.53 -27.59
CA GLN A 358 -9.84 13.47 -27.89
C GLN A 358 -9.83 13.02 -29.38
N SER A 359 -10.79 13.49 -30.17
CA SER A 359 -10.88 13.28 -31.63
C SER A 359 -10.14 14.38 -32.41
#